data_8ad502b5744f880ce864c2ae8dad82e4
#
_entry.id   8ad502b5744f880ce864c2ae8dad82e4
#
_cell.length_a   1.000
_cell.length_b   1.000
_cell.length_c   1.000
_cell.angle_alpha   90.00
_cell.angle_beta   90.00
_cell.angle_gamma   90.00
#
_symmetry.space_group_name_H-M   'P 1'
#
loop_
_entity.id
_entity.type
_entity.pdbx_description
1 polymer ?
#
loop_
_entity_poly.entity_id
_entity_poly.type
_entity_poly.pdbx_seq_one_letter_code
_entity_poly.pdbx_strand_id
1 'polypeptide(L)'
;MEGSKMPKVEKEGDELKVDLKEEEIKQIKDTLKREPSLTEWGMFDVMHSEHCSYKSSRPKFKYFEDAEKNYDYVLAGPGQDAGVIDIGDGYCLAFRIESHNHPSAIEPYHGAATGIGGIIRDILCMGVRPIALLDPLRFGSLKNNPHSQWLFKYVVKGIADYGNCTGIPTIGGEVEFDDSFENNCLVNVACIGIGTIENFEHAPSKAVNPGDYVILMGGSTGRDGIHGVTFASRTLTEMSEADRPAVQIGDPFTKKLIIEATLEAIKSGYVRG
;
A
#
# COMPACT_ATOMS: atom_id res chain seq x y z
N MET A 1 -21.02 -25.91 3.90
CA MET A 1 -19.98 -25.75 2.86
C MET A 1 -18.67 -26.09 3.54
N GLU A 2 -18.04 -27.20 3.15
CA GLU A 2 -16.75 -27.61 3.69
C GLU A 2 -15.71 -26.54 3.32
N GLY A 3 -15.07 -25.95 4.33
CA GLY A 3 -13.99 -25.02 4.11
C GLY A 3 -12.85 -25.71 3.37
N SER A 4 -12.46 -25.19 2.22
CA SER A 4 -11.31 -25.67 1.47
C SER A 4 -10.09 -25.60 2.38
N LYS A 5 -9.47 -26.73 2.68
CA LYS A 5 -8.19 -26.76 3.42
C LYS A 5 -7.15 -26.03 2.57
N MET A 6 -6.58 -24.95 3.09
CA MET A 6 -5.44 -24.28 2.46
C MET A 6 -4.32 -25.30 2.25
N PRO A 7 -3.65 -25.29 1.09
CA PRO A 7 -2.49 -26.13 0.86
C PRO A 7 -1.39 -25.77 1.86
N LYS A 8 -0.75 -26.79 2.44
CA LYS A 8 0.37 -26.66 3.36
C LYS A 8 1.65 -26.99 2.61
N VAL A 9 2.64 -26.12 2.75
CA VAL A 9 3.98 -26.38 2.27
C VAL A 9 4.86 -26.73 3.47
N GLU A 10 5.34 -27.96 3.52
CA GLU A 10 6.18 -28.46 4.60
C GLU A 10 7.65 -28.55 4.17
N LYS A 11 8.56 -28.10 5.01
CA LYS A 11 9.98 -28.40 4.93
C LYS A 11 10.59 -28.49 6.33
N GLU A 12 11.04 -29.68 6.72
CA GLU A 12 11.84 -29.97 7.94
C GLU A 12 11.34 -29.27 9.23
N GLY A 13 10.04 -29.40 9.52
CA GLY A 13 9.47 -28.92 10.80
C GLY A 13 8.89 -27.50 10.76
N ASP A 14 9.11 -26.73 9.70
CA ASP A 14 8.48 -25.44 9.49
C ASP A 14 7.31 -25.57 8.51
N GLU A 15 6.10 -25.25 8.97
CA GLU A 15 4.87 -25.30 8.19
C GLU A 15 4.49 -23.87 7.75
N LEU A 16 4.58 -23.57 6.45
CA LEU A 16 4.06 -22.32 5.88
C LEU A 16 2.68 -22.59 5.26
N LYS A 17 1.67 -21.89 5.74
CA LYS A 17 0.35 -21.86 5.11
C LYS A 17 0.36 -20.80 4.00
N VAL A 18 0.11 -21.23 2.77
CA VAL A 18 0.00 -20.34 1.61
C VAL A 18 -1.45 -20.27 1.12
N ASP A 19 -1.86 -19.10 0.65
CA ASP A 19 -3.21 -18.84 0.08
C ASP A 19 -3.19 -18.96 -1.45
N LEU A 20 -2.39 -19.91 -1.97
CA LEU A 20 -2.26 -20.20 -3.38
C LEU A 20 -3.26 -21.30 -3.79
N LYS A 21 -3.83 -21.14 -4.97
CA LYS A 21 -4.66 -22.20 -5.58
C LYS A 21 -3.79 -23.35 -6.10
N GLU A 22 -4.32 -24.55 -6.18
CA GLU A 22 -3.59 -25.71 -6.71
C GLU A 22 -3.01 -25.48 -8.10
N GLU A 23 -3.74 -24.75 -8.95
CA GLU A 23 -3.30 -24.38 -10.31
C GLU A 23 -2.09 -23.43 -10.27
N GLU A 24 -2.09 -22.45 -9.34
CA GLU A 24 -0.99 -21.51 -9.14
C GLU A 24 0.26 -22.25 -8.63
N ILE A 25 0.09 -23.15 -7.66
CA ILE A 25 1.17 -24.00 -7.15
C ILE A 25 1.80 -24.84 -8.28
N LYS A 26 0.96 -25.46 -9.11
CA LYS A 26 1.43 -26.25 -10.25
C LYS A 26 2.19 -25.37 -11.24
N GLN A 27 1.65 -24.21 -11.61
CA GLN A 27 2.32 -23.27 -12.54
C GLN A 27 3.69 -22.83 -12.03
N ILE A 28 3.81 -22.52 -10.72
CA ILE A 28 5.07 -22.14 -10.08
C ILE A 28 6.10 -23.26 -10.22
N LYS A 29 5.73 -24.50 -9.85
CA LYS A 29 6.61 -25.67 -9.93
C LYS A 29 7.02 -25.97 -11.38
N ASP A 30 6.09 -25.90 -12.31
CA ASP A 30 6.35 -26.14 -13.74
C ASP A 30 7.30 -25.07 -14.33
N THR A 31 7.21 -23.83 -13.87
CA THR A 31 8.08 -22.73 -14.31
C THR A 31 9.49 -22.87 -13.75
N LEU A 32 9.60 -23.13 -12.46
CA LEU A 32 10.91 -23.29 -11.78
C LEU A 32 11.59 -24.61 -12.10
N LYS A 33 10.84 -25.63 -12.50
CA LYS A 33 11.31 -27.02 -12.71
C LYS A 33 11.99 -27.63 -11.47
N ARG A 34 11.61 -27.17 -10.30
CA ARG A 34 12.06 -27.64 -8.99
C ARG A 34 11.04 -27.25 -7.93
N GLU A 35 11.18 -27.82 -6.74
CA GLU A 35 10.43 -27.36 -5.58
C GLU A 35 10.95 -25.99 -5.12
N PRO A 36 10.07 -24.99 -4.90
CA PRO A 36 10.47 -23.74 -4.28
C PRO A 36 10.97 -23.93 -2.84
N SER A 37 11.88 -23.07 -2.39
CA SER A 37 12.23 -22.96 -0.98
C SER A 37 11.08 -22.35 -0.17
N LEU A 38 11.13 -22.47 1.17
CA LEU A 38 10.12 -21.87 2.05
C LEU A 38 9.97 -20.34 1.83
N THR A 39 11.11 -19.65 1.65
CA THR A 39 11.13 -18.21 1.35
C THR A 39 10.47 -17.90 0.00
N GLU A 40 10.76 -18.69 -1.04
CA GLU A 40 10.15 -18.51 -2.35
C GLU A 40 8.64 -18.78 -2.32
N TRP A 41 8.19 -19.76 -1.55
CA TRP A 41 6.75 -19.97 -1.34
C TRP A 41 6.07 -18.74 -0.72
N GLY A 42 6.69 -18.12 0.31
CA GLY A 42 6.18 -16.88 0.89
C GLY A 42 6.16 -15.72 -0.12
N MET A 43 7.17 -15.60 -0.98
CA MET A 43 7.22 -14.60 -2.04
C MET A 43 6.12 -14.82 -3.08
N PHE A 44 5.93 -16.05 -3.53
CA PHE A 44 4.85 -16.37 -4.50
C PHE A 44 3.47 -16.16 -3.90
N ASP A 45 3.27 -16.48 -2.63
CA ASP A 45 2.02 -16.24 -1.92
C ASP A 45 1.63 -14.76 -1.94
N VAL A 46 2.57 -13.89 -1.60
CA VAL A 46 2.38 -12.43 -1.66
C VAL A 46 2.13 -11.95 -3.10
N MET A 47 2.91 -12.40 -4.07
CA MET A 47 2.79 -11.97 -5.47
C MET A 47 1.47 -12.40 -6.11
N HIS A 48 0.87 -13.51 -5.65
CA HIS A 48 -0.43 -13.99 -6.13
C HIS A 48 -1.61 -13.48 -5.28
N SER A 49 -1.35 -12.71 -4.21
CA SER A 49 -2.42 -12.06 -3.45
C SER A 49 -3.21 -11.06 -4.31
N GLU A 50 -4.44 -10.74 -3.93
CA GLU A 50 -5.24 -9.75 -4.66
C GLU A 50 -4.55 -8.38 -4.71
N HIS A 51 -3.83 -7.98 -3.66
CA HIS A 51 -3.10 -6.73 -3.59
C HIS A 51 -2.00 -6.58 -4.66
N CYS A 52 -1.27 -7.67 -4.97
CA CYS A 52 -0.18 -7.63 -5.94
C CYS A 52 -0.61 -8.03 -7.34
N SER A 53 -1.49 -9.03 -7.45
CA SER A 53 -1.89 -9.60 -8.75
C SER A 53 -3.10 -8.91 -9.37
N TYR A 54 -3.94 -8.26 -8.57
CA TYR A 54 -5.21 -7.67 -9.00
C TYR A 54 -6.12 -8.67 -9.74
N LYS A 55 -6.01 -9.97 -9.40
CA LYS A 55 -6.64 -11.06 -10.18
C LYS A 55 -8.16 -10.94 -10.30
N SER A 56 -8.84 -10.33 -9.33
CA SER A 56 -10.28 -10.09 -9.37
C SER A 56 -10.66 -8.81 -10.13
N SER A 57 -9.88 -7.75 -9.99
CA SER A 57 -10.18 -6.42 -10.55
C SER A 57 -9.55 -6.17 -11.93
N ARG A 58 -8.44 -6.83 -12.25
CA ARG A 58 -7.70 -6.66 -13.51
C ARG A 58 -8.56 -6.69 -14.77
N PRO A 59 -9.58 -7.57 -14.91
CA PRO A 59 -10.46 -7.58 -16.09
C PRO A 59 -11.24 -6.28 -16.28
N LYS A 60 -11.35 -5.44 -15.24
CA LYS A 60 -12.04 -4.15 -15.30
C LYS A 60 -11.12 -3.00 -15.72
N PHE A 61 -9.81 -3.17 -15.67
CA PHE A 61 -8.83 -2.13 -16.03
C PHE A 61 -8.96 -1.70 -17.50
N LYS A 62 -9.44 -2.59 -18.37
CA LYS A 62 -9.72 -2.26 -19.77
C LYS A 62 -10.61 -1.03 -19.97
N TYR A 63 -11.44 -0.66 -18.99
CA TYR A 63 -12.27 0.54 -19.07
C TYR A 63 -11.50 1.83 -18.87
N PHE A 64 -10.24 1.76 -18.42
CA PHE A 64 -9.37 2.89 -18.14
C PHE A 64 -8.11 2.91 -19.01
N GLU A 65 -7.85 1.85 -19.81
CA GLU A 65 -6.62 1.70 -20.61
C GLU A 65 -6.40 2.81 -21.63
N ASP A 66 -7.46 3.50 -22.03
CA ASP A 66 -7.37 4.57 -23.04
C ASP A 66 -7.32 5.99 -22.43
N ALA A 67 -7.23 6.10 -21.10
CA ALA A 67 -7.22 7.42 -20.45
C ALA A 67 -6.04 8.28 -20.93
N GLU A 68 -4.83 7.73 -20.98
CA GLU A 68 -3.63 8.43 -21.47
C GLU A 68 -3.71 8.77 -22.96
N LYS A 69 -4.40 7.95 -23.76
CA LYS A 69 -4.55 8.16 -25.20
C LYS A 69 -5.62 9.20 -25.55
N ASN A 70 -6.65 9.33 -24.69
CA ASN A 70 -7.79 10.16 -24.96
C ASN A 70 -7.68 11.58 -24.38
N TYR A 71 -6.72 11.78 -23.47
CA TYR A 71 -6.56 13.05 -22.76
C TYR A 71 -5.08 13.44 -22.68
N ASP A 72 -4.67 14.43 -23.46
CA ASP A 72 -3.27 14.89 -23.56
C ASP A 72 -2.68 15.38 -22.23
N TYR A 73 -3.54 15.77 -21.27
CA TYR A 73 -3.10 16.18 -19.94
C TYR A 73 -2.85 15.03 -18.97
N VAL A 74 -3.14 13.77 -19.31
CA VAL A 74 -2.86 12.61 -18.48
C VAL A 74 -1.44 12.13 -18.78
N LEU A 75 -0.54 12.32 -17.82
CA LEU A 75 0.87 11.93 -17.92
C LEU A 75 1.13 10.52 -17.42
N ALA A 76 0.36 10.06 -16.44
CA ALA A 76 0.40 8.70 -15.93
C ALA A 76 -1.01 8.23 -15.53
N GLY A 77 -1.41 7.07 -16.03
CA GLY A 77 -2.69 6.44 -15.76
C GLY A 77 -2.57 5.11 -15.03
N PRO A 78 -3.56 4.20 -15.20
CA PRO A 78 -3.58 2.90 -14.54
C PRO A 78 -2.33 2.06 -14.82
N GLY A 79 -1.74 1.48 -13.77
CA GLY A 79 -0.53 0.65 -13.84
C GLY A 79 0.73 1.35 -13.36
N GLN A 80 0.61 2.61 -12.98
CA GLN A 80 1.66 3.39 -12.30
C GLN A 80 1.39 3.47 -10.79
N ASP A 81 2.36 3.96 -10.02
CA ASP A 81 2.23 4.08 -8.56
C ASP A 81 1.19 5.12 -8.15
N ALA A 82 0.98 6.16 -8.96
CA ALA A 82 -0.10 7.14 -8.81
C ALA A 82 -0.53 7.68 -10.18
N GLY A 83 -1.74 8.25 -10.25
CA GLY A 83 -2.17 9.03 -11.40
C GLY A 83 -1.47 10.39 -11.43
N VAL A 84 -1.06 10.84 -12.63
CA VAL A 84 -0.40 12.14 -12.81
C VAL A 84 -1.06 12.89 -13.96
N ILE A 85 -1.36 14.17 -13.73
CA ILE A 85 -1.91 15.06 -14.74
C ILE A 85 -1.06 16.32 -14.89
N ASP A 86 -0.95 16.80 -16.11
CA ASP A 86 -0.42 18.14 -16.43
C ASP A 86 -1.42 19.20 -15.97
N ILE A 87 -0.96 20.18 -15.21
CA ILE A 87 -1.77 21.31 -14.74
C ILE A 87 -1.33 22.65 -15.35
N GLY A 88 -0.46 22.60 -16.36
CA GLY A 88 0.07 23.77 -17.06
C GLY A 88 1.37 24.32 -16.48
N ASP A 89 1.98 25.24 -17.18
CA ASP A 89 3.21 25.94 -16.79
C ASP A 89 4.40 25.04 -16.42
N GLY A 90 4.44 23.79 -16.93
CA GLY A 90 5.49 22.80 -16.63
C GLY A 90 5.31 22.11 -15.29
N TYR A 91 4.14 22.22 -14.65
CA TYR A 91 3.80 21.55 -13.40
C TYR A 91 2.86 20.39 -13.61
N CYS A 92 2.97 19.38 -12.75
CA CYS A 92 2.06 18.25 -12.69
C CYS A 92 1.54 18.03 -11.28
N LEU A 93 0.37 17.39 -11.21
CA LEU A 93 -0.27 16.98 -9.98
C LEU A 93 -0.38 15.46 -9.97
N ALA A 94 0.17 14.81 -8.94
CA ALA A 94 0.00 13.40 -8.68
C ALA A 94 -1.05 13.17 -7.59
N PHE A 95 -1.83 12.11 -7.72
CA PHE A 95 -2.84 11.75 -6.73
C PHE A 95 -3.10 10.25 -6.72
N ARG A 96 -3.37 9.72 -5.55
CA ARG A 96 -3.75 8.33 -5.31
C ARG A 96 -4.63 8.21 -4.08
N ILE A 97 -5.50 7.20 -4.07
CA ILE A 97 -6.27 6.79 -2.90
C ILE A 97 -6.12 5.28 -2.71
N GLU A 98 -5.89 4.87 -1.49
CA GLU A 98 -5.82 3.45 -1.10
C GLU A 98 -6.57 3.22 0.21
N SER A 99 -6.87 1.96 0.49
CA SER A 99 -7.46 1.53 1.76
C SER A 99 -6.44 0.76 2.60
N HIS A 100 -6.49 0.94 3.94
CA HIS A 100 -5.65 0.23 4.90
C HIS A 100 -6.52 -0.32 6.04
N ASN A 101 -7.53 -1.13 5.68
CA ASN A 101 -8.63 -1.53 6.55
C ASN A 101 -8.23 -2.62 7.55
N HIS A 102 -7.80 -3.79 7.07
CA HIS A 102 -7.47 -4.95 7.91
C HIS A 102 -6.41 -4.65 8.98
N PRO A 103 -5.27 -4.02 8.62
CA PRO A 103 -4.30 -3.62 9.63
C PRO A 103 -4.89 -2.67 10.68
N SER A 104 -5.73 -1.73 10.26
CA SER A 104 -6.37 -0.76 11.15
C SER A 104 -7.44 -1.39 12.05
N ALA A 105 -8.09 -2.47 11.62
CA ALA A 105 -9.07 -3.18 12.44
C ALA A 105 -8.40 -3.92 13.62
N ILE A 106 -7.13 -4.33 13.49
CA ILE A 106 -6.39 -5.09 14.49
C ILE A 106 -5.47 -4.19 15.32
N GLU A 107 -4.76 -3.28 14.68
CA GLU A 107 -3.85 -2.32 15.31
C GLU A 107 -4.11 -0.93 14.75
N PRO A 108 -5.17 -0.23 15.20
CA PRO A 108 -5.69 0.95 14.53
C PRO A 108 -4.69 2.11 14.44
N TYR A 109 -3.83 2.29 15.44
CA TYR A 109 -2.84 3.35 15.41
C TYR A 109 -1.78 3.11 14.33
N HIS A 110 -1.11 1.96 14.37
CA HIS A 110 -0.06 1.63 13.39
C HIS A 110 -0.63 1.31 12.02
N GLY A 111 -1.79 0.67 11.95
CA GLY A 111 -2.50 0.39 10.71
C GLY A 111 -2.81 1.68 9.93
N ALA A 112 -3.41 2.66 10.57
CA ALA A 112 -3.72 3.95 9.96
C ALA A 112 -2.46 4.78 9.66
N ALA A 113 -1.49 4.81 10.59
CA ALA A 113 -0.21 5.48 10.39
C ALA A 113 0.55 4.94 9.16
N THR A 114 0.58 3.61 8.99
CA THR A 114 1.20 2.98 7.83
C THR A 114 0.41 3.26 6.55
N GLY A 115 -0.91 3.36 6.61
CA GLY A 115 -1.73 3.81 5.49
C GLY A 115 -1.28 5.18 4.97
N ILE A 116 -1.10 6.16 5.87
CA ILE A 116 -0.53 7.48 5.52
C ILE A 116 0.88 7.32 4.92
N GLY A 117 1.74 6.50 5.53
CA GLY A 117 3.10 6.26 5.04
C GLY A 117 3.15 5.65 3.64
N GLY A 118 2.24 4.72 3.34
CA GLY A 118 2.11 4.08 2.04
C GLY A 118 1.70 5.06 0.95
N ILE A 119 0.63 5.81 1.18
CA ILE A 119 0.11 6.74 0.16
C ILE A 119 1.07 7.90 -0.12
N ILE A 120 1.81 8.38 0.89
CA ILE A 120 2.88 9.37 0.72
C ILE A 120 3.99 8.82 -0.18
N ARG A 121 4.36 7.54 -0.02
CA ARG A 121 5.41 6.92 -0.83
C ARG A 121 5.01 6.83 -2.29
N ASP A 122 3.78 6.47 -2.60
CA ASP A 122 3.30 6.37 -3.97
C ASP A 122 3.39 7.72 -4.70
N ILE A 123 3.03 8.80 -4.02
CA ILE A 123 3.18 10.15 -4.57
C ILE A 123 4.65 10.52 -4.76
N LEU A 124 5.49 10.18 -3.78
CA LEU A 124 6.94 10.45 -3.83
C LEU A 124 7.62 9.69 -4.98
N CYS A 125 7.19 8.46 -5.26
CA CYS A 125 7.68 7.64 -6.37
C CYS A 125 7.40 8.27 -7.75
N MET A 126 6.42 9.16 -7.85
CA MET A 126 6.17 9.94 -9.07
C MET A 126 7.07 11.18 -9.21
N GLY A 127 8.08 11.33 -8.37
CA GLY A 127 9.04 12.45 -8.43
C GLY A 127 8.49 13.77 -7.92
N VAL A 128 7.33 13.78 -7.27
CA VAL A 128 6.65 15.00 -6.83
C VAL A 128 6.50 15.07 -5.32
N ARG A 129 6.37 16.29 -4.78
CA ARG A 129 6.23 16.52 -3.35
C ARG A 129 4.81 16.26 -2.86
N PRO A 130 4.60 15.34 -1.91
CA PRO A 130 3.34 15.19 -1.20
C PRO A 130 2.99 16.49 -0.43
N ILE A 131 1.78 17.02 -0.61
CA ILE A 131 1.38 18.30 -0.02
C ILE A 131 0.09 18.25 0.78
N ALA A 132 -0.77 17.26 0.55
CA ALA A 132 -2.07 17.17 1.20
C ALA A 132 -2.56 15.74 1.30
N LEU A 133 -3.32 15.46 2.37
CA LEU A 133 -4.02 14.21 2.61
C LEU A 133 -5.54 14.44 2.64
N LEU A 134 -6.29 13.41 2.28
CA LEU A 134 -7.74 13.33 2.45
C LEU A 134 -8.08 11.93 2.96
N ASP A 135 -8.85 11.87 4.04
CA ASP A 135 -9.10 10.62 4.76
C ASP A 135 -10.60 10.31 4.86
N PRO A 136 -11.20 9.60 3.87
CA PRO A 136 -12.57 9.10 3.99
C PRO A 136 -12.60 7.86 4.89
N LEU A 137 -13.24 7.98 6.07
CA LEU A 137 -13.25 6.98 7.12
C LEU A 137 -14.65 6.43 7.37
N ARG A 138 -14.76 5.12 7.68
CA ARG A 138 -16.01 4.46 8.06
C ARG A 138 -15.80 3.60 9.29
N PHE A 139 -16.70 3.71 10.25
CA PHE A 139 -16.67 2.95 11.51
C PHE A 139 -18.06 2.45 11.87
N GLY A 140 -18.12 1.44 12.73
CA GLY A 140 -19.35 1.07 13.42
C GLY A 140 -19.85 2.20 14.30
N SER A 141 -21.10 2.11 14.74
CA SER A 141 -21.70 3.09 15.66
C SER A 141 -20.84 3.28 16.90
N LEU A 142 -20.57 4.53 17.27
CA LEU A 142 -19.86 4.85 18.51
C LEU A 142 -20.76 4.75 19.75
N LYS A 143 -22.09 4.69 19.57
CA LYS A 143 -23.04 4.65 20.67
C LYS A 143 -23.02 3.27 21.32
N ASN A 144 -22.58 3.23 22.60
CA ASN A 144 -22.52 2.00 23.40
C ASN A 144 -21.65 0.88 22.78
N ASN A 145 -20.70 1.21 21.91
CA ASN A 145 -19.77 0.29 21.29
C ASN A 145 -18.32 0.69 21.61
N PRO A 146 -17.73 0.13 22.70
CA PRO A 146 -16.35 0.45 23.09
C PRO A 146 -15.31 0.07 22.02
N HIS A 147 -15.57 -0.97 21.22
CA HIS A 147 -14.66 -1.39 20.16
C HIS A 147 -14.60 -0.35 19.03
N SER A 148 -15.76 0.10 18.52
CA SER A 148 -15.80 1.16 17.51
C SER A 148 -15.23 2.48 18.02
N GLN A 149 -15.42 2.81 19.31
CA GLN A 149 -14.80 3.99 19.94
C GLN A 149 -13.27 3.87 19.99
N TRP A 150 -12.75 2.68 20.28
CA TRP A 150 -11.33 2.40 20.30
C TRP A 150 -10.73 2.49 18.88
N LEU A 151 -11.35 1.86 17.88
CA LEU A 151 -10.94 1.96 16.48
C LEU A 151 -10.89 3.42 16.03
N PHE A 152 -11.99 4.16 16.19
CA PHE A 152 -12.06 5.57 15.79
C PHE A 152 -10.97 6.42 16.43
N LYS A 153 -10.80 6.32 17.74
CA LYS A 153 -9.81 7.09 18.50
C LYS A 153 -8.40 6.85 17.99
N TYR A 154 -8.01 5.59 17.79
CA TYR A 154 -6.63 5.26 17.47
C TYR A 154 -6.32 5.37 15.99
N VAL A 155 -7.29 5.15 15.10
CA VAL A 155 -7.15 5.47 13.67
C VAL A 155 -6.88 6.96 13.47
N VAL A 156 -7.74 7.81 14.03
CA VAL A 156 -7.57 9.28 13.93
C VAL A 156 -6.24 9.72 14.53
N LYS A 157 -5.83 9.11 15.65
CA LYS A 157 -4.53 9.42 16.26
C LYS A 157 -3.36 9.01 15.37
N GLY A 158 -3.40 7.83 14.76
CA GLY A 158 -2.36 7.36 13.85
C GLY A 158 -2.20 8.28 12.63
N ILE A 159 -3.30 8.68 12.01
CA ILE A 159 -3.35 9.64 10.91
C ILE A 159 -2.73 10.98 11.35
N ALA A 160 -3.20 11.52 12.47
CA ALA A 160 -2.75 12.83 12.97
C ALA A 160 -1.26 12.86 13.29
N ASP A 161 -0.76 11.87 14.04
CA ASP A 161 0.64 11.82 14.45
C ASP A 161 1.57 11.66 13.23
N TYR A 162 1.17 10.86 12.24
CA TYR A 162 1.95 10.68 11.02
C TYR A 162 1.97 11.95 10.17
N GLY A 163 0.81 12.52 9.89
CA GLY A 163 0.68 13.77 9.12
C GLY A 163 1.42 14.93 9.77
N ASN A 164 1.28 15.11 11.08
CA ASN A 164 1.98 16.15 11.84
C ASN A 164 3.50 15.99 11.78
N CYS A 165 4.02 14.78 11.93
CA CYS A 165 5.46 14.52 11.90
C CYS A 165 6.05 14.74 10.51
N THR A 166 5.36 14.32 9.45
CA THR A 166 5.80 14.54 8.06
C THR A 166 5.57 15.96 7.57
N GLY A 167 4.70 16.71 8.24
CA GLY A 167 4.32 18.07 7.86
C GLY A 167 3.36 18.13 6.68
N ILE A 168 2.58 17.07 6.46
CA ILE A 168 1.58 16.96 5.39
C ILE A 168 0.18 17.01 6.03
N PRO A 169 -0.60 18.08 5.82
CA PRO A 169 -1.90 18.25 6.46
C PRO A 169 -2.98 17.38 5.82
N THR A 170 -3.89 16.85 6.62
CA THR A 170 -5.18 16.37 6.16
C THR A 170 -6.08 17.58 5.92
N ILE A 171 -6.45 17.82 4.67
CA ILE A 171 -7.23 18.99 4.24
C ILE A 171 -8.70 18.70 3.99
N GLY A 172 -9.08 17.41 4.00
CA GLY A 172 -10.44 16.97 3.73
C GLY A 172 -10.62 15.48 3.99
N GLY A 173 -11.78 14.99 3.61
CA GLY A 173 -12.24 13.64 3.85
C GLY A 173 -13.66 13.66 4.42
N GLU A 174 -14.08 12.54 4.93
CA GLU A 174 -15.36 12.40 5.61
C GLU A 174 -15.32 11.31 6.67
N VAL A 175 -16.22 11.35 7.62
CA VAL A 175 -16.37 10.30 8.63
C VAL A 175 -17.84 9.90 8.66
N GLU A 176 -18.11 8.60 8.45
CA GLU A 176 -19.45 8.04 8.53
C GLU A 176 -19.47 6.85 9.48
N PHE A 177 -20.66 6.57 10.04
CA PHE A 177 -20.88 5.51 11.00
C PHE A 177 -22.04 4.64 10.53
N ASP A 178 -21.77 3.34 10.38
CA ASP A 178 -22.76 2.33 10.04
C ASP A 178 -22.37 0.99 10.68
N ASP A 179 -23.33 0.24 11.17
CA ASP A 179 -23.09 -1.00 11.92
C ASP A 179 -22.38 -2.07 11.08
N SER A 180 -22.44 -1.99 9.75
CA SER A 180 -21.71 -2.87 8.85
C SER A 180 -20.18 -2.76 8.97
N PHE A 181 -19.67 -1.67 9.57
CA PHE A 181 -18.24 -1.43 9.77
C PHE A 181 -17.76 -1.73 11.20
N GLU A 182 -18.58 -2.36 12.05
CA GLU A 182 -18.20 -2.64 13.45
C GLU A 182 -16.94 -3.50 13.59
N ASN A 183 -16.80 -4.53 12.75
CA ASN A 183 -15.70 -5.49 12.83
C ASN A 183 -14.56 -5.22 11.85
N ASN A 184 -14.77 -4.35 10.89
CA ASN A 184 -13.77 -3.99 9.87
C ASN A 184 -13.99 -2.54 9.43
N CYS A 185 -13.34 -1.63 10.13
CA CYS A 185 -13.40 -0.21 9.77
C CYS A 185 -12.83 0.04 8.36
N LEU A 186 -13.34 1.05 7.69
CA LEU A 186 -12.81 1.49 6.41
C LEU A 186 -11.89 2.69 6.65
N VAL A 187 -10.61 2.49 6.39
CA VAL A 187 -9.59 3.54 6.50
C VAL A 187 -9.05 3.77 5.11
N ASN A 188 -9.61 4.76 4.42
CA ASN A 188 -9.10 5.19 3.12
C ASN A 188 -8.22 6.42 3.32
N VAL A 189 -7.14 6.46 2.57
CA VAL A 189 -6.18 7.55 2.60
C VAL A 189 -5.89 7.96 1.17
N ALA A 190 -6.10 9.23 0.87
CA ALA A 190 -5.68 9.83 -0.38
C ALA A 190 -4.55 10.83 -0.13
N CYS A 191 -3.62 10.91 -1.07
CA CYS A 191 -2.56 11.90 -1.04
C CYS A 191 -2.49 12.63 -2.38
N ILE A 192 -2.23 13.93 -2.29
CA ILE A 192 -2.00 14.80 -3.43
C ILE A 192 -0.57 15.29 -3.36
N GLY A 193 0.11 15.32 -4.50
CA GLY A 193 1.44 15.89 -4.65
C GLY A 193 1.54 16.84 -5.83
N ILE A 194 2.51 17.74 -5.78
CA ILE A 194 2.80 18.68 -6.85
C ILE A 194 4.30 18.70 -7.14
N GLY A 195 4.67 18.81 -8.40
CA GLY A 195 6.05 18.90 -8.86
C GLY A 195 6.13 19.43 -10.27
N THR A 196 7.34 19.45 -10.81
CA THR A 196 7.56 19.76 -12.23
C THR A 196 7.44 18.48 -13.05
N ILE A 197 7.02 18.63 -14.31
CA ILE A 197 7.01 17.53 -15.28
C ILE A 197 8.41 16.94 -15.44
N GLU A 198 9.45 17.76 -15.41
CA GLU A 198 10.84 17.33 -15.45
C GLU A 198 11.19 16.35 -14.31
N ASN A 199 10.81 16.66 -13.07
CA ASN A 199 11.05 15.76 -11.94
C ASN A 199 10.26 14.43 -12.06
N PHE A 200 9.04 14.49 -12.56
CA PHE A 200 8.24 13.28 -12.85
C PHE A 200 8.92 12.40 -13.90
N GLU A 201 9.46 12.98 -14.98
CA GLU A 201 10.17 12.24 -16.02
C GLU A 201 11.46 11.59 -15.53
N HIS A 202 12.09 12.14 -14.47
CA HIS A 202 13.29 11.59 -13.85
C HIS A 202 13.00 10.42 -12.87
N ALA A 203 11.76 10.13 -12.56
CA ALA A 203 11.37 9.11 -11.58
C ALA A 203 10.47 8.00 -12.17
N PRO A 204 10.86 7.31 -13.26
CA PRO A 204 10.10 6.18 -13.75
C PRO A 204 10.21 4.99 -12.79
N SER A 205 9.08 4.37 -12.43
CA SER A 205 9.04 3.20 -11.53
C SER A 205 9.55 1.92 -12.22
N LYS A 206 10.79 1.94 -12.72
CA LYS A 206 11.42 0.79 -13.38
C LYS A 206 12.95 0.89 -13.41
N ALA A 207 13.62 -0.26 -13.41
CA ALA A 207 15.06 -0.33 -13.72
C ALA A 207 15.30 0.08 -15.19
N VAL A 208 16.16 1.08 -15.40
CA VAL A 208 16.36 1.67 -16.73
C VAL A 208 17.51 0.99 -17.48
N ASN A 209 18.70 0.84 -16.86
CA ASN A 209 19.85 0.28 -17.50
C ASN A 209 20.48 -0.88 -16.72
N PRO A 210 21.00 -1.92 -17.41
CA PRO A 210 21.87 -2.90 -16.77
C PRO A 210 23.12 -2.23 -16.20
N GLY A 211 23.42 -2.50 -14.92
CA GLY A 211 24.58 -1.94 -14.23
C GLY A 211 24.28 -0.68 -13.39
N ASP A 212 23.06 -0.15 -13.44
CA ASP A 212 22.66 0.90 -12.52
C ASP A 212 22.66 0.38 -11.06
N TYR A 213 23.07 1.23 -10.12
CA TYR A 213 23.09 0.88 -8.71
C TYR A 213 21.68 0.93 -8.13
N VAL A 214 21.35 -0.09 -7.32
CA VAL A 214 20.14 -0.10 -6.50
C VAL A 214 20.50 0.39 -5.11
N ILE A 215 19.84 1.45 -4.65
CA ILE A 215 20.09 2.08 -3.35
C ILE A 215 18.89 1.85 -2.45
N LEU A 216 19.10 1.18 -1.32
CA LEU A 216 18.08 1.04 -0.26
C LEU A 216 18.25 2.17 0.74
N MET A 217 17.20 2.97 0.91
CA MET A 217 17.15 4.06 1.90
C MET A 217 16.03 3.81 2.90
N GLY A 218 16.27 4.08 4.16
CA GLY A 218 15.26 3.97 5.21
C GLY A 218 15.82 3.64 6.57
N GLY A 219 14.93 3.36 7.52
CA GLY A 219 15.27 2.86 8.85
C GLY A 219 15.65 1.38 8.84
N SER A 220 16.05 0.89 10.01
CA SER A 220 16.28 -0.55 10.20
C SER A 220 14.98 -1.32 10.04
N THR A 221 15.03 -2.39 9.26
CA THR A 221 13.89 -3.29 9.11
C THR A 221 13.82 -4.28 10.27
N GLY A 222 12.61 -4.48 10.82
CA GLY A 222 12.28 -5.55 11.76
C GLY A 222 11.58 -6.72 11.07
N ARG A 223 10.86 -7.49 11.86
CA ARG A 223 9.99 -8.57 11.37
C ARG A 223 8.52 -8.13 11.23
N ASP A 224 8.21 -6.91 11.61
CA ASP A 224 6.87 -6.36 11.52
C ASP A 224 6.45 -6.23 10.07
N GLY A 225 5.20 -6.56 9.78
CA GLY A 225 4.64 -6.48 8.44
C GLY A 225 4.99 -7.63 7.50
N ILE A 226 5.72 -8.65 7.95
CA ILE A 226 5.93 -9.87 7.15
C ILE A 226 4.57 -10.53 6.90
N HIS A 227 4.28 -10.85 5.62
CA HIS A 227 2.99 -11.35 5.15
C HIS A 227 1.79 -10.37 5.35
N GLY A 228 2.04 -9.09 5.58
CA GLY A 228 0.99 -8.08 5.75
C GLY A 228 0.04 -7.99 4.56
N VAL A 229 0.55 -8.11 3.34
CA VAL A 229 -0.26 -8.09 2.10
C VAL A 229 -1.18 -9.32 2.01
N THR A 230 -0.66 -10.51 2.34
CA THR A 230 -1.46 -11.73 2.38
C THR A 230 -2.53 -11.64 3.47
N PHE A 231 -2.16 -11.16 4.67
CA PHE A 231 -3.11 -10.90 5.75
C PHE A 231 -4.22 -9.93 5.31
N ALA A 232 -3.88 -8.82 4.68
CA ALA A 232 -4.84 -7.82 4.20
C ALA A 232 -5.79 -8.33 3.10
N SER A 233 -5.47 -9.46 2.46
CA SER A 233 -6.31 -10.11 1.43
C SER A 233 -7.26 -11.18 2.00
N ARG A 234 -7.19 -11.51 3.30
CA ARG A 234 -8.02 -12.53 3.97
C ARG A 234 -9.25 -11.93 4.61
N THR A 235 -10.24 -12.77 4.90
CA THR A 235 -11.40 -12.37 5.71
C THR A 235 -10.99 -12.30 7.19
N LEU A 236 -11.31 -11.20 7.88
CA LEU A 236 -11.09 -11.07 9.31
C LEU A 236 -11.97 -12.05 10.10
N THR A 237 -11.39 -12.66 11.13
CA THR A 237 -12.04 -13.57 12.06
C THR A 237 -11.64 -13.25 13.49
N GLU A 238 -12.26 -13.86 14.48
CA GLU A 238 -11.87 -13.72 15.89
C GLU A 238 -10.41 -14.15 16.15
N MET A 239 -9.85 -15.00 15.29
CA MET A 239 -8.45 -15.45 15.36
C MET A 239 -7.46 -14.45 14.77
N SER A 240 -7.92 -13.40 14.10
CA SER A 240 -7.04 -12.42 13.42
C SER A 240 -6.21 -11.56 14.37
N GLU A 241 -6.50 -11.55 15.65
CA GLU A 241 -5.62 -10.96 16.69
C GLU A 241 -4.21 -11.59 16.67
N ALA A 242 -4.07 -12.86 16.30
CA ALA A 242 -2.79 -13.52 16.15
C ALA A 242 -1.96 -12.97 14.98
N ASP A 243 -2.57 -12.28 14.01
CA ASP A 243 -1.92 -11.66 12.87
C ASP A 243 -1.39 -10.24 13.16
N ARG A 244 -1.52 -9.75 14.40
CA ARG A 244 -1.00 -8.43 14.82
C ARG A 244 0.46 -8.18 14.41
N PRO A 245 1.40 -9.14 14.45
CA PRO A 245 2.77 -8.96 13.96
C PRO A 245 2.86 -8.69 12.44
N ALA A 246 1.83 -8.99 11.66
CA ALA A 246 1.76 -8.68 10.24
C ALA A 246 1.45 -7.19 9.96
N VAL A 247 1.07 -6.42 10.98
CA VAL A 247 0.87 -4.96 10.86
C VAL A 247 2.22 -4.26 10.94
N GLN A 248 2.52 -3.45 9.94
CA GLN A 248 3.74 -2.64 9.92
C GLN A 248 3.69 -1.52 10.96
N ILE A 249 4.83 -1.24 11.57
CA ILE A 249 5.00 -0.07 12.44
C ILE A 249 5.31 1.16 11.58
N GLY A 250 4.45 2.17 11.67
CA GLY A 250 4.68 3.43 10.98
C GLY A 250 5.78 4.25 11.65
N ASP A 251 6.80 4.65 10.88
CA ASP A 251 7.87 5.56 11.32
C ASP A 251 7.81 6.87 10.53
N PRO A 252 7.04 7.85 11.00
CA PRO A 252 6.88 9.13 10.30
C PRO A 252 8.14 10.01 10.36
N PHE A 253 9.01 9.86 11.36
CA PHE A 253 10.23 10.63 11.45
C PHE A 253 11.23 10.24 10.35
N THR A 254 11.53 8.95 10.23
CA THR A 254 12.37 8.45 9.13
C THR A 254 11.73 8.75 7.77
N LYS A 255 10.40 8.62 7.65
CA LYS A 255 9.69 8.98 6.42
C LYS A 255 9.91 10.45 6.04
N LYS A 256 9.87 11.39 7.00
CA LYS A 256 10.13 12.80 6.73
C LYS A 256 11.54 13.03 6.15
N LEU A 257 12.54 12.37 6.71
CA LEU A 257 13.90 12.46 6.20
C LEU A 257 14.02 11.89 4.78
N ILE A 258 13.37 10.74 4.52
CA ILE A 258 13.37 10.11 3.21
C ILE A 258 12.68 10.99 2.16
N ILE A 259 11.57 11.66 2.49
CA ILE A 259 10.91 12.59 1.57
C ILE A 259 11.88 13.65 1.07
N GLU A 260 12.59 14.32 1.96
CA GLU A 260 13.50 15.38 1.58
C GLU A 260 14.70 14.85 0.78
N ALA A 261 15.32 13.75 1.24
CA ALA A 261 16.46 13.14 0.55
C ALA A 261 16.09 12.63 -0.85
N THR A 262 14.93 12.00 -1.01
CA THR A 262 14.46 11.47 -2.30
C THR A 262 14.18 12.61 -3.28
N LEU A 263 13.48 13.65 -2.86
CA LEU A 263 13.19 14.80 -3.73
C LEU A 263 14.45 15.52 -4.18
N GLU A 264 15.44 15.65 -3.29
CA GLU A 264 16.75 16.23 -3.63
C GLU A 264 17.51 15.34 -4.63
N ALA A 265 17.50 14.02 -4.40
CA ALA A 265 18.12 13.05 -5.31
C ALA A 265 17.48 13.08 -6.71
N ILE A 266 16.15 13.08 -6.82
CA ILE A 266 15.45 13.18 -8.10
C ILE A 266 15.79 14.49 -8.82
N LYS A 267 15.75 15.62 -8.10
CA LYS A 267 16.09 16.93 -8.63
C LYS A 267 17.53 17.01 -9.15
N SER A 268 18.44 16.20 -8.65
CA SER A 268 19.82 16.14 -9.12
C SER A 268 19.98 15.58 -10.55
N GLY A 269 18.96 14.88 -11.08
CA GLY A 269 18.96 14.22 -12.37
C GLY A 269 19.80 12.94 -12.44
N TYR A 270 20.35 12.46 -11.30
CA TYR A 270 21.13 11.20 -11.25
C TYR A 270 20.25 9.97 -10.96
N VAL A 271 19.05 10.14 -10.42
CA VAL A 271 18.09 9.07 -10.21
C VAL A 271 17.43 8.71 -11.55
N ARG A 272 17.23 7.43 -11.79
CA ARG A 272 16.65 6.91 -13.05
C ARG A 272 15.46 5.98 -12.86
N GLY A 273 15.05 5.73 -11.61
CA GLY A 273 13.91 4.89 -11.30
C GLY A 273 13.81 4.62 -9.82
#